data_72542a8592d836ffc59039fd18b77f1e
#
_entry.id   72542a8592d836ffc59039fd18b77f1e
#
_cell.length_a   1.000
_cell.length_b   1.000
_cell.length_c   1.000
_cell.angle_alpha   90.00
_cell.angle_beta   90.00
_cell.angle_gamma   90.00
#
_symmetry.space_group_name_H-M   'P 1'
#
loop_
_entity.id
_entity.type
_entity.pdbx_description
1 polymer ?
#
loop_
_entity_poly.entity_id
_entity_poly.type
_entity_poly.pdbx_seq_one_letter_code
_entity_poly.pdbx_strand_id
1 'polypeptide(L)'
;FNTLKGVKIGYCEDAVFYDEQPIKFKQTWKQRLRWAKGSLMGFSLFHTALSVSFLKTFDFSYYEYYFTRFFPVSIYYGLSFVASTILTLVTRALEVISGQVLVSAIYFIWPILTGLLTTYLGMLVDSVLITIVEWKKIKAKWYKKLLYMFTTPIFNMIFTIPTVYVALFKKVKWDPIEHTESITQQELETK
;
A
#
# COMPACT_ATOMS: atom_id res chain seq x y z
N PHE A 1 0.08 -20.40 6.71
CA PHE A 1 0.02 -21.71 7.39
C PHE A 1 0.09 -22.86 6.38
N ASN A 2 -0.78 -22.88 5.36
CA ASN A 2 -0.77 -23.93 4.34
C ASN A 2 0.55 -23.99 3.56
N THR A 3 1.07 -22.86 3.14
CA THR A 3 2.37 -22.75 2.45
C THR A 3 3.51 -23.31 3.30
N LEU A 4 3.54 -23.02 4.61
CA LEU A 4 4.54 -23.57 5.53
C LEU A 4 4.43 -25.08 5.72
N LYS A 5 3.27 -25.68 5.40
CA LYS A 5 3.06 -27.12 5.37
C LYS A 5 3.32 -27.76 4.01
N GLY A 6 3.85 -27.01 3.04
CA GLY A 6 4.09 -27.48 1.68
C GLY A 6 2.83 -27.69 0.83
N VAL A 7 1.68 -27.19 1.29
CA VAL A 7 0.43 -27.27 0.51
C VAL A 7 0.48 -26.22 -0.59
N LYS A 8 0.42 -26.65 -1.83
CA LYS A 8 0.35 -25.75 -2.98
C LYS A 8 -1.05 -25.15 -3.11
N ILE A 9 -1.12 -23.84 -3.34
CA ILE A 9 -2.36 -23.13 -3.62
C ILE A 9 -2.48 -23.04 -5.13
N GLY A 10 -3.56 -23.63 -5.68
CA GLY A 10 -3.87 -23.55 -7.10
C GLY A 10 -4.56 -22.24 -7.45
N TYR A 11 -4.35 -21.76 -8.67
CA TYR A 11 -5.12 -20.67 -9.27
C TYR A 11 -6.26 -21.27 -10.09
N CYS A 12 -7.46 -20.71 -9.94
CA CYS A 12 -8.63 -21.07 -10.74
C CYS A 12 -9.11 -19.82 -11.49
N GLU A 13 -8.96 -19.82 -12.79
CA GLU A 13 -9.27 -18.66 -13.65
C GLU A 13 -10.78 -18.38 -13.70
N ASP A 14 -11.60 -19.43 -13.62
CA ASP A 14 -13.06 -19.33 -13.67
C ASP A 14 -13.69 -18.92 -12.34
N ALA A 15 -12.92 -18.93 -11.26
CA ALA A 15 -13.43 -18.54 -9.94
C ALA A 15 -13.40 -17.01 -9.79
N VAL A 16 -14.44 -16.35 -10.30
CA VAL A 16 -14.63 -14.90 -10.21
C VAL A 16 -15.54 -14.58 -9.03
N PHE A 17 -15.12 -13.66 -8.16
CA PHE A 17 -15.99 -13.12 -7.15
C PHE A 17 -16.09 -11.60 -7.26
N TYR A 18 -17.23 -11.05 -6.91
CA TYR A 18 -17.50 -9.61 -6.94
C TYR A 18 -17.61 -9.10 -5.51
N ASP A 19 -16.90 -8.03 -5.20
CA ASP A 19 -16.87 -7.39 -3.89
C ASP A 19 -17.33 -5.94 -3.97
N GLU A 20 -18.26 -5.56 -3.09
CA GLU A 20 -18.74 -4.20 -2.97
C GLU A 20 -17.70 -3.34 -2.27
N GLN A 21 -17.17 -2.36 -2.97
CA GLN A 21 -16.19 -1.44 -2.42
C GLN A 21 -16.84 -0.27 -1.67
N PRO A 22 -16.30 0.17 -0.55
CA PRO A 22 -16.87 1.27 0.23
C PRO A 22 -16.83 2.59 -0.55
N ILE A 23 -17.97 3.25 -0.65
CA ILE A 23 -18.13 4.54 -1.35
C ILE A 23 -17.82 5.74 -0.41
N LYS A 24 -18.01 5.56 0.91
CA LYS A 24 -17.82 6.64 1.89
C LYS A 24 -16.39 6.64 2.43
N PHE A 25 -15.78 7.83 2.51
CA PHE A 25 -14.43 8.01 3.07
C PHE A 25 -14.23 7.30 4.42
N LYS A 26 -15.17 7.44 5.35
CA LYS A 26 -15.09 6.82 6.67
C LYS A 26 -15.06 5.28 6.62
N GLN A 27 -15.81 4.67 5.69
CA GLN A 27 -15.81 3.23 5.49
C GLN A 27 -14.48 2.76 4.86
N THR A 28 -14.00 3.47 3.84
CA THR A 28 -12.69 3.22 3.21
C THR A 28 -11.56 3.32 4.23
N TRP A 29 -11.58 4.34 5.09
CA TRP A 29 -10.60 4.50 6.17
C TRP A 29 -10.62 3.31 7.13
N LYS A 30 -11.79 2.91 7.62
CA LYS A 30 -11.95 1.75 8.50
C LYS A 30 -11.47 0.45 7.86
N GLN A 31 -11.78 0.24 6.58
CA GLN A 31 -11.36 -0.94 5.82
C GLN A 31 -9.82 -1.00 5.71
N ARG A 32 -9.19 0.10 5.26
CA ARG A 32 -7.73 0.16 5.12
C ARG A 32 -7.00 0.03 6.46
N LEU A 33 -7.56 0.59 7.52
CA LEU A 33 -7.02 0.43 8.87
C LEU A 33 -7.03 -1.05 9.33
N ARG A 34 -8.11 -1.79 9.02
CA ARG A 34 -8.18 -3.23 9.30
C ARG A 34 -7.16 -4.01 8.47
N TRP A 35 -7.02 -3.70 7.20
CA TRP A 35 -6.02 -4.33 6.33
C TRP A 35 -4.60 -4.08 6.83
N ALA A 36 -4.27 -2.84 7.18
CA ALA A 36 -2.97 -2.51 7.75
C ALA A 36 -2.71 -3.27 9.05
N LYS A 37 -3.71 -3.34 9.94
CA LYS A 37 -3.58 -4.10 11.20
C LYS A 37 -3.45 -5.61 10.95
N GLY A 38 -4.22 -6.17 10.02
CA GLY A 38 -4.15 -7.58 9.63
C GLY A 38 -2.77 -7.94 9.06
N SER A 39 -2.20 -7.09 8.19
CA SER A 39 -0.85 -7.27 7.66
C SER A 39 0.21 -7.24 8.76
N LEU A 40 0.12 -6.31 9.70
CA LEU A 40 1.05 -6.23 10.85
C LEU A 40 0.97 -7.47 11.75
N MET A 41 -0.24 -7.96 12.02
CA MET A 41 -0.44 -9.18 12.79
C MET A 41 0.10 -10.40 12.03
N GLY A 42 -0.19 -10.52 10.75
CA GLY A 42 0.34 -11.59 9.89
C GLY A 42 1.86 -11.56 9.85
N PHE A 43 2.46 -10.38 9.69
CA PHE A 43 3.90 -10.21 9.76
C PHE A 43 4.47 -10.70 11.09
N SER A 44 3.92 -10.23 12.24
CA SER A 44 4.42 -10.63 13.56
C SER A 44 4.34 -12.14 13.83
N LEU A 45 3.34 -12.82 13.26
CA LEU A 45 3.14 -14.26 13.47
C LEU A 45 3.99 -15.14 12.55
N PHE A 46 4.21 -14.72 11.30
CA PHE A 46 4.74 -15.61 10.26
C PHE A 46 6.11 -15.21 9.71
N HIS A 47 6.61 -14.00 9.99
CA HIS A 47 7.85 -13.50 9.38
C HIS A 47 9.05 -14.42 9.60
N THR A 48 9.28 -14.90 10.83
CA THR A 48 10.41 -15.77 11.16
C THR A 48 10.31 -17.10 10.42
N ALA A 49 9.13 -17.74 10.46
CA ALA A 49 8.91 -19.03 9.83
C ALA A 49 9.09 -18.96 8.30
N LEU A 50 8.54 -17.91 7.66
CA LEU A 50 8.68 -17.70 6.22
C LEU A 50 10.12 -17.40 5.81
N SER A 51 10.82 -16.53 6.56
CA SER A 51 12.21 -16.21 6.30
C SER A 51 13.13 -17.43 6.43
N VAL A 52 12.97 -18.22 7.49
CA VAL A 52 13.76 -19.44 7.69
C VAL A 52 13.45 -20.47 6.60
N SER A 53 12.20 -20.64 6.23
CA SER A 53 11.80 -21.57 5.17
C SER A 53 12.36 -21.12 3.82
N PHE A 54 12.30 -19.84 3.50
CA PHE A 54 12.91 -19.29 2.28
C PHE A 54 14.43 -19.53 2.24
N LEU A 55 15.14 -19.20 3.31
CA LEU A 55 16.60 -19.40 3.37
C LEU A 55 17.02 -20.86 3.28
N LYS A 56 16.18 -21.80 3.73
CA LYS A 56 16.47 -23.24 3.67
C LYS A 56 16.17 -23.84 2.30
N THR A 57 15.15 -23.39 1.62
CA THR A 57 14.63 -24.03 0.39
C THR A 57 14.88 -23.21 -0.86
N PHE A 58 15.12 -21.91 -0.74
CA PHE A 58 15.13 -20.93 -1.82
C PHE A 58 13.85 -20.97 -2.69
N ASP A 59 12.73 -21.44 -2.13
CA ASP A 59 11.45 -21.47 -2.81
C ASP A 59 10.84 -20.07 -2.84
N PHE A 60 10.62 -19.56 -4.04
CA PHE A 60 10.08 -18.23 -4.29
C PHE A 60 8.68 -18.01 -3.70
N SER A 61 7.92 -19.08 -3.46
CA SER A 61 6.59 -18.98 -2.83
C SER A 61 6.67 -18.38 -1.42
N TYR A 62 7.70 -18.74 -0.64
CA TYR A 62 7.90 -18.15 0.69
C TYR A 62 8.28 -16.67 0.63
N TYR A 63 9.15 -16.31 -0.33
CA TYR A 63 9.54 -14.93 -0.59
C TYR A 63 8.31 -14.08 -0.99
N GLU A 64 7.51 -14.55 -1.94
CA GLU A 64 6.32 -13.86 -2.41
C GLU A 64 5.33 -13.61 -1.26
N TYR A 65 5.03 -14.63 -0.46
CA TYR A 65 4.15 -14.46 0.70
C TYR A 65 4.71 -13.48 1.72
N TYR A 66 6.02 -13.52 1.97
CA TYR A 66 6.67 -12.61 2.90
C TYR A 66 6.56 -11.17 2.43
N PHE A 67 6.96 -10.87 1.19
CA PHE A 67 7.02 -9.50 0.68
C PHE A 67 5.68 -8.95 0.23
N THR A 68 4.82 -9.74 -0.38
CA THR A 68 3.55 -9.25 -0.95
C THR A 68 2.42 -9.21 0.07
N ARG A 69 2.43 -10.09 1.07
CA ARG A 69 1.30 -10.24 2.01
C ARG A 69 1.60 -9.75 3.41
N PHE A 70 2.80 -10.02 3.91
CA PHE A 70 3.10 -9.80 5.32
C PHE A 70 4.15 -8.71 5.55
N PHE A 71 5.08 -8.50 4.62
CA PHE A 71 6.02 -7.40 4.79
C PHE A 71 5.29 -6.08 4.60
N PRO A 72 5.25 -5.21 5.61
CA PRO A 72 4.52 -3.96 5.49
C PRO A 72 5.35 -2.95 4.68
N VAL A 73 5.41 -3.16 3.37
CA VAL A 73 6.16 -2.31 2.44
C VAL A 73 5.81 -0.84 2.63
N SER A 74 4.53 -0.55 2.92
CA SER A 74 4.06 0.80 3.24
C SER A 74 4.72 1.38 4.49
N ILE A 75 4.99 0.54 5.52
CA ILE A 75 5.70 0.96 6.74
C ILE A 75 7.15 1.26 6.40
N TYR A 76 7.80 0.36 5.65
CA TYR A 76 9.18 0.56 5.23
C TYR A 76 9.35 1.86 4.45
N TYR A 77 8.52 2.10 3.43
CA TYR A 77 8.56 3.36 2.67
C TYR A 77 8.25 4.57 3.53
N GLY A 78 7.24 4.49 4.41
CA GLY A 78 6.90 5.57 5.33
C GLY A 78 8.04 5.91 6.30
N LEU A 79 8.63 4.89 6.92
CA LEU A 79 9.77 5.07 7.84
C LEU A 79 11.02 5.57 7.11
N SER A 80 11.32 5.03 5.92
CA SER A 80 12.44 5.48 5.10
C SER A 80 12.27 6.93 4.66
N PHE A 81 11.05 7.33 4.29
CA PHE A 81 10.74 8.72 3.95
C PHE A 81 10.95 9.64 5.16
N VAL A 82 10.41 9.29 6.32
CA VAL A 82 10.58 10.08 7.55
C VAL A 82 12.06 10.15 7.96
N ALA A 83 12.76 9.02 7.98
CA ALA A 83 14.17 8.97 8.36
C ALA A 83 15.05 9.79 7.40
N SER A 84 14.85 9.65 6.09
CA SER A 84 15.60 10.43 5.10
C SER A 84 15.30 11.94 5.18
N THR A 85 14.05 12.30 5.46
CA THR A 85 13.66 13.70 5.65
C THR A 85 14.32 14.27 6.91
N ILE A 86 14.28 13.56 8.03
CA ILE A 86 14.95 14.01 9.28
C ILE A 86 16.45 14.14 9.05
N LEU A 87 17.10 13.13 8.46
CA LEU A 87 18.53 13.17 8.18
C LEU A 87 18.90 14.37 7.30
N THR A 88 18.14 14.62 6.24
CA THR A 88 18.35 15.76 5.36
C THR A 88 18.19 17.09 6.10
N LEU A 89 17.15 17.23 6.91
CA LEU A 89 16.92 18.46 7.70
C LEU A 89 18.04 18.71 8.71
N VAL A 90 18.52 17.65 9.38
CA VAL A 90 19.66 17.75 10.33
C VAL A 90 20.93 18.15 9.58
N THR A 91 21.25 17.51 8.46
CA THR A 91 22.43 17.85 7.65
C THR A 91 22.38 19.31 7.20
N ARG A 92 21.22 19.76 6.71
CA ARG A 92 21.00 21.15 6.29
C ARG A 92 21.14 22.15 7.45
N ALA A 93 20.64 21.80 8.63
CA ALA A 93 20.80 22.64 9.82
C ALA A 93 22.28 22.77 10.22
N LEU A 94 23.05 21.68 10.17
CA LEU A 94 24.49 21.71 10.46
C LEU A 94 25.27 22.56 9.47
N GLU A 95 24.95 22.50 8.15
CA GLU A 95 25.57 23.34 7.13
C GLU A 95 25.31 24.83 7.36
N VAL A 96 24.10 25.20 7.81
CA VAL A 96 23.76 26.58 8.18
C VAL A 96 24.51 27.02 9.42
N ILE A 97 24.57 26.18 10.47
CA ILE A 97 25.29 26.50 11.72
C ILE A 97 26.80 26.65 11.46
N SER A 98 27.37 25.86 10.56
CA SER A 98 28.78 25.97 10.17
C SER A 98 29.09 27.19 9.25
N GLY A 99 28.09 27.98 8.89
CA GLY A 99 28.23 29.15 8.04
C GLY A 99 28.48 28.83 6.55
N GLN A 100 28.29 27.60 6.14
CA GLN A 100 28.58 27.18 4.75
C GLN A 100 27.48 27.60 3.78
N VAL A 101 26.25 27.84 4.26
CA VAL A 101 25.13 28.20 3.40
C VAL A 101 24.26 29.28 4.01
N LEU A 102 23.84 30.26 3.20
CA LEU A 102 22.84 31.27 3.58
C LEU A 102 21.46 30.62 3.78
N VAL A 103 20.81 30.95 4.90
CA VAL A 103 19.48 30.43 5.26
C VAL A 103 18.43 30.93 4.29
N SER A 104 17.86 30.04 3.47
CA SER A 104 16.62 30.30 2.75
C SER A 104 15.58 29.24 3.10
N ALA A 105 14.30 29.63 3.19
CA ALA A 105 13.21 28.68 3.45
C ALA A 105 13.16 27.56 2.41
N ILE A 106 13.50 27.86 1.16
CA ILE A 106 13.56 26.91 0.04
C ILE A 106 14.53 25.76 0.34
N TYR A 107 15.65 26.05 1.00
CA TYR A 107 16.68 25.07 1.31
C TYR A 107 16.15 23.90 2.18
N PHE A 108 15.24 24.18 3.09
CA PHE A 108 14.60 23.18 3.94
C PHE A 108 13.34 22.53 3.31
N ILE A 109 12.59 23.31 2.53
CA ILE A 109 11.35 22.83 1.90
C ILE A 109 11.65 21.92 0.71
N TRP A 110 12.68 22.19 -0.06
CA TRP A 110 13.02 21.47 -1.29
C TRP A 110 13.16 19.94 -1.11
N PRO A 111 13.90 19.43 -0.11
CA PRO A 111 14.01 17.99 0.12
C PRO A 111 12.66 17.31 0.42
N ILE A 112 11.76 18.02 1.12
CA ILE A 112 10.42 17.51 1.41
C ILE A 112 9.59 17.40 0.13
N LEU A 113 9.60 18.45 -0.69
CA LEU A 113 8.89 18.46 -1.97
C LEU A 113 9.41 17.40 -2.93
N THR A 114 10.73 17.27 -3.06
CA THR A 114 11.33 16.25 -3.92
C THR A 114 11.03 14.84 -3.42
N GLY A 115 11.04 14.60 -2.11
CA GLY A 115 10.67 13.32 -1.51
C GLY A 115 9.19 12.95 -1.77
N LEU A 116 8.28 13.90 -1.61
CA LEU A 116 6.86 13.70 -1.95
C LEU A 116 6.67 13.43 -3.44
N LEU A 117 7.34 14.20 -4.30
CA LEU A 117 7.27 14.01 -5.75
C LEU A 117 7.82 12.65 -6.17
N THR A 118 8.96 12.23 -5.63
CA THR A 118 9.56 10.92 -5.92
C THR A 118 8.63 9.77 -5.49
N THR A 119 8.02 9.89 -4.30
CA THR A 119 7.03 8.91 -3.82
C THR A 119 5.81 8.85 -4.74
N TYR A 120 5.30 10.01 -5.15
CA TYR A 120 4.19 10.10 -6.09
C TYR A 120 4.52 9.44 -7.44
N LEU A 121 5.69 9.76 -8.01
CA LEU A 121 6.12 9.21 -9.30
C LEU A 121 6.30 7.69 -9.23
N GLY A 122 6.87 7.15 -8.15
CA GLY A 122 6.95 5.70 -7.96
C GLY A 122 5.58 5.03 -7.98
N MET A 123 4.62 5.55 -7.19
CA MET A 123 3.25 5.03 -7.17
C MET A 123 2.50 5.28 -8.51
N LEU A 124 2.87 6.32 -9.25
CA LEU A 124 2.30 6.60 -10.57
C LEU A 124 2.71 5.54 -11.58
N VAL A 125 3.97 5.09 -11.57
CA VAL A 125 4.42 4.00 -12.44
C VAL A 125 3.58 2.74 -12.21
N ASP A 126 3.38 2.34 -10.96
CA ASP A 126 2.52 1.20 -10.62
C ASP A 126 1.08 1.38 -11.11
N SER A 127 0.52 2.58 -10.89
CA SER A 127 -0.85 2.90 -11.31
C SER A 127 -1.02 2.86 -12.83
N VAL A 128 -0.02 3.35 -13.58
CA VAL A 128 0.02 3.30 -15.04
C VAL A 128 0.09 1.84 -15.52
N LEU A 129 1.02 1.06 -14.99
CA LEU A 129 1.19 -0.35 -15.37
C LEU A 129 -0.08 -1.15 -15.13
N ILE A 130 -0.68 -1.05 -13.94
CA ILE A 130 -1.93 -1.73 -13.60
C ILE A 130 -3.06 -1.30 -14.55
N THR A 131 -3.19 0.01 -14.82
CA THR A 131 -4.25 0.50 -15.70
C THR A 131 -4.07 0.02 -17.13
N ILE A 132 -2.84 -0.06 -17.64
CA ILE A 132 -2.56 -0.56 -18.99
C ILE A 132 -2.88 -2.06 -19.08
N VAL A 133 -2.39 -2.87 -18.14
CA VAL A 133 -2.61 -4.33 -18.12
C VAL A 133 -4.10 -4.66 -18.00
N GLU A 134 -4.81 -3.98 -17.11
CA GLU A 134 -6.22 -4.22 -16.85
C GLU A 134 -7.17 -3.34 -17.68
N TRP A 135 -6.65 -2.65 -18.72
CA TRP A 135 -7.42 -1.66 -19.51
C TRP A 135 -8.75 -2.18 -20.03
N LYS A 136 -8.78 -3.43 -20.49
CA LYS A 136 -9.99 -4.06 -21.04
C LYS A 136 -10.97 -4.48 -19.94
N LYS A 137 -10.47 -4.88 -18.76
CA LYS A 137 -11.30 -5.34 -17.65
C LYS A 137 -11.93 -4.18 -16.86
N ILE A 138 -11.29 -3.00 -16.85
CA ILE A 138 -11.83 -1.82 -16.17
C ILE A 138 -13.02 -1.30 -16.97
N LYS A 139 -14.23 -1.49 -16.46
CA LYS A 139 -15.49 -1.02 -17.06
C LYS A 139 -15.70 0.48 -16.78
N ALA A 140 -14.85 1.34 -17.36
CA ALA A 140 -14.95 2.80 -17.23
C ALA A 140 -14.63 3.48 -18.57
N LYS A 141 -15.16 4.71 -18.76
CA LYS A 141 -14.83 5.53 -19.93
C LYS A 141 -13.32 5.86 -19.93
N TRP A 142 -12.70 5.95 -21.11
CA TRP A 142 -11.25 6.13 -21.25
C TRP A 142 -10.67 7.30 -20.45
N TYR A 143 -11.36 8.45 -20.41
CA TYR A 143 -10.92 9.63 -19.65
C TYR A 143 -10.95 9.39 -18.12
N LYS A 144 -11.90 8.57 -17.62
CA LYS A 144 -11.92 8.18 -16.22
C LYS A 144 -10.75 7.28 -15.86
N LYS A 145 -10.36 6.37 -16.78
CA LYS A 145 -9.17 5.53 -16.60
C LYS A 145 -7.91 6.39 -16.48
N LEU A 146 -7.75 7.39 -17.35
CA LEU A 146 -6.65 8.35 -17.24
C LEU A 146 -6.69 9.13 -15.92
N LEU A 147 -7.87 9.62 -15.52
CA LEU A 147 -8.01 10.31 -14.25
C LEU A 147 -7.57 9.41 -13.07
N TYR A 148 -7.97 8.14 -13.08
CA TYR A 148 -7.59 7.18 -12.04
C TYR A 148 -6.08 6.94 -11.99
N MET A 149 -5.39 6.89 -13.12
CA MET A 149 -3.93 6.75 -13.16
C MET A 149 -3.23 7.82 -12.32
N PHE A 150 -3.67 9.07 -12.43
CA PHE A 150 -3.06 10.20 -11.74
C PHE A 150 -3.58 10.39 -10.30
N THR A 151 -4.82 10.04 -10.02
CA THR A 151 -5.42 10.23 -8.70
C THR A 151 -5.15 9.09 -7.74
N THR A 152 -4.97 7.85 -8.21
CA THR A 152 -4.68 6.68 -7.37
C THR A 152 -3.42 6.85 -6.51
N PRO A 153 -2.29 7.36 -7.01
CA PRO A 153 -1.13 7.63 -6.18
C PRO A 153 -1.42 8.60 -5.03
N ILE A 154 -2.12 9.69 -5.31
CA ILE A 154 -2.52 10.69 -4.30
C ILE A 154 -3.39 10.03 -3.24
N PHE A 155 -4.39 9.26 -3.67
CA PHE A 155 -5.27 8.51 -2.78
C PHE A 155 -4.47 7.54 -1.89
N ASN A 156 -3.53 6.80 -2.46
CA ASN A 156 -2.68 5.88 -1.70
C ASN A 156 -1.78 6.61 -0.70
N MET A 157 -1.19 7.75 -1.05
CA MET A 157 -0.41 8.57 -0.13
C MET A 157 -1.26 9.05 1.07
N ILE A 158 -2.47 9.54 0.80
CA ILE A 158 -3.37 10.07 1.84
C ILE A 158 -3.89 8.97 2.77
N PHE A 159 -4.18 7.77 2.23
CA PHE A 159 -4.81 6.70 3.01
C PHE A 159 -3.80 5.70 3.58
N THR A 160 -2.82 5.25 2.80
CA THR A 160 -1.95 4.15 3.20
C THR A 160 -1.02 4.53 4.33
N ILE A 161 -0.35 5.69 4.22
CA ILE A 161 0.61 6.12 5.24
C ILE A 161 -0.05 6.34 6.61
N PRO A 162 -1.14 7.15 6.71
CA PRO A 162 -1.80 7.36 7.99
C PRO A 162 -2.45 6.10 8.56
N THR A 163 -3.01 5.21 7.74
CA THR A 163 -3.63 3.98 8.24
C THR A 163 -2.61 3.02 8.83
N VAL A 164 -1.43 2.91 8.24
CA VAL A 164 -0.34 2.11 8.80
C VAL A 164 0.11 2.68 10.13
N TYR A 165 0.32 3.98 10.22
CA TYR A 165 0.71 4.65 11.48
C TYR A 165 -0.32 4.41 12.58
N VAL A 166 -1.60 4.61 12.29
CA VAL A 166 -2.68 4.38 13.25
C VAL A 166 -2.77 2.90 13.65
N ALA A 167 -2.54 1.98 12.70
CA ALA A 167 -2.58 0.55 12.95
C ALA A 167 -1.45 0.07 13.88
N LEU A 168 -0.29 0.74 13.90
CA LEU A 168 0.79 0.44 14.83
C LEU A 168 0.39 0.74 16.29
N PHE A 169 -0.26 1.87 16.54
CA PHE A 169 -0.49 2.41 17.88
C PHE A 169 -1.90 2.19 18.44
N LYS A 170 -2.90 1.89 17.58
CA LYS A 170 -4.29 1.72 18.02
C LYS A 170 -4.76 0.27 17.95
N LYS A 171 -5.59 -0.11 18.94
CA LYS A 171 -6.40 -1.32 18.83
C LYS A 171 -7.51 -1.09 17.81
N VAL A 172 -7.54 -1.90 16.78
CA VAL A 172 -8.56 -1.82 15.71
C VAL A 172 -9.65 -2.84 15.99
N LYS A 173 -10.90 -2.36 16.13
CA LYS A 173 -12.07 -3.23 16.24
C LYS A 173 -12.49 -3.71 14.86
N TRP A 174 -12.92 -4.96 14.80
CA TRP A 174 -13.49 -5.57 13.60
C TRP A 174 -14.98 -5.29 13.56
N ASP A 175 -15.37 -4.13 13.03
CA ASP A 175 -16.77 -3.82 12.78
C ASP A 175 -17.12 -4.23 11.35
N PRO A 176 -18.25 -4.93 11.10
CA PRO A 176 -18.69 -5.23 9.74
C PRO A 176 -18.91 -3.95 8.94
N ILE A 177 -18.69 -4.02 7.63
CA ILE A 177 -19.06 -2.94 6.70
C ILE A 177 -20.50 -3.21 6.31
N GLU A 178 -21.35 -2.18 6.39
CA GLU A 178 -22.71 -2.26 5.87
C GLU A 178 -22.64 -2.39 4.35
N HIS A 179 -23.17 -3.48 3.83
CA HIS A 179 -23.40 -3.67 2.41
C HIS A 179 -24.74 -3.04 2.05
N THR A 180 -24.76 -2.22 1.01
CA THR A 180 -25.95 -1.46 0.58
C THR A 180 -26.66 -2.13 -0.58
N GLU A 181 -25.99 -3.03 -1.29
CA GLU A 181 -26.55 -3.74 -2.43
C GLU A 181 -26.44 -5.26 -2.23
N SER A 182 -27.55 -5.96 -2.42
CA SER A 182 -27.62 -7.42 -2.48
C SER A 182 -27.92 -7.85 -3.92
N ILE A 183 -26.97 -7.65 -4.82
CA ILE A 183 -27.11 -8.04 -6.22
C ILE A 183 -26.71 -9.50 -6.36
N THR A 184 -27.54 -10.32 -7.01
CA THR A 184 -27.22 -11.72 -7.29
C THR A 184 -26.16 -11.81 -8.42
N GLN A 185 -25.39 -12.89 -8.44
CA GLN A 185 -24.38 -13.11 -9.47
C GLN A 185 -24.97 -13.05 -10.88
N GLN A 186 -26.18 -13.57 -11.08
CA GLN A 186 -26.89 -13.53 -12.35
C GLN A 186 -27.23 -12.11 -12.84
N GLU A 187 -27.55 -11.21 -11.93
CA GLU A 187 -27.80 -9.80 -12.25
C GLU A 187 -26.53 -9.02 -12.59
N LEU A 188 -25.36 -9.45 -12.08
CA LEU A 188 -24.08 -8.85 -12.40
C LEU A 188 -23.57 -9.27 -13.78
N GLU A 189 -23.85 -10.50 -14.21
CA GLU A 189 -23.45 -11.03 -15.52
C GLU A 189 -24.28 -10.44 -16.65
N THR A 190 -25.50 -9.95 -16.38
CA THR A 190 -26.40 -9.32 -17.35
C THR A 190 -26.23 -7.81 -17.54
N LYS A 191 -25.40 -7.15 -16.73
CA LYS A 191 -25.01 -5.72 -16.84
C LYS A 191 -23.65 -5.56 -17.49
#